data_de435cdda81f2f73366b3269fae40e50
#
_entry.id   de435cdda81f2f73366b3269fae40e50
#
_cell.length_a   1.000
_cell.length_b   1.000
_cell.length_c   1.000
_cell.angle_alpha   90.00
_cell.angle_beta   90.00
_cell.angle_gamma   90.00
#
_symmetry.space_group_name_H-M   'P 1'
#
loop_
_entity.id
_entity.type
_entity.pdbx_description
1 polymer ?
#
loop_
_entity_poly.entity_id
_entity_poly.type
_entity_poly.pdbx_seq_one_letter_code
_entity_poly.pdbx_strand_id
1 'polypeptide(L)'
;MLRTLPAVLATNLAFGLAFGLALGLPARADACGGTACDNGPNAMPVDQTGENILFVIDGEYVEAHIQIQYDPDTNADKFAWIIPVTALPEFSVGSQLLFDNLLQGSVPTYGFNTTQETCGEDPNNPPNGSGGLTGSAGDSDGAGEDSGDPTSGPEVLYKATVGAFDLVVLKDTDAASMMKWLGDNGYQQDPKAEPIFAEDVKEGHLFVAFKLTNDAQVSEIHPVVLRYKGDESCVPIRLTRIAAQEDMDIRAFFLGDARTVPINYRHVLVNPLKIDWPNFAGNYKEVISLAVDAFGADGNAFVTEYAGPSTVVQPFGIYDPAWTAKPFVDLEAVDVVDTLTGQGLMYCNEFDVECQFNHPLLRGLLARYLPVPPGLGEAEFYACLSCNAAQIDAAAWDGALFAADLDARVVAPGKHAVDLLNQWPYLTRMYTTISPDEMMEDPIFRQNPNLPEVTALRQATRLLRCDGHATWTLPDGRVVFVPNNGPWPDFDAELPYEEEVQQTGIKGAPMTIVNNTAAINKVLDAWNKKMDPVGGQLPGEADADADTASGTGDDQGCGCDVRGGTGGVIASLGLLALLALRPPRRRRR
;
A
#
# COMPACT_ATOMS: atom_id res chain seq x y z
N MET A 1 80.29 -3.70 3.94
CA MET A 1 79.91 -2.79 2.86
C MET A 1 78.42 -2.89 2.64
N LEU A 2 77.70 -1.92 3.17
CA LEU A 2 76.24 -1.76 2.98
C LEU A 2 75.94 -1.29 1.56
N ARG A 3 74.91 -1.87 0.95
CA ARG A 3 74.24 -1.27 -0.21
C ARG A 3 72.75 -1.17 0.07
N THR A 4 72.30 0.04 0.20
CA THR A 4 70.94 0.50 0.30
C THR A 4 70.22 0.31 -1.07
N LEU A 5 68.99 -0.28 -1.04
CA LEU A 5 68.01 -0.25 -2.15
C LEU A 5 66.86 0.69 -1.76
N PRO A 6 66.31 1.45 -2.73
CA PRO A 6 65.42 2.56 -2.44
C PRO A 6 63.94 2.09 -2.29
N ALA A 7 63.31 2.69 -1.31
CA ALA A 7 61.87 2.65 -1.08
C ALA A 7 61.15 3.60 -2.05
N VAL A 8 60.70 3.08 -3.19
CA VAL A 8 59.90 3.86 -4.17
C VAL A 8 58.69 3.09 -4.73
N LEU A 9 58.37 1.91 -4.20
CA LEU A 9 57.23 1.11 -4.77
C LEU A 9 55.99 0.96 -3.87
N ALA A 10 55.92 1.71 -2.76
CA ALA A 10 54.82 1.57 -1.81
C ALA A 10 53.77 2.72 -1.82
N THR A 11 53.95 3.74 -2.65
CA THR A 11 53.10 4.95 -2.61
C THR A 11 52.07 5.02 -3.75
N ASN A 12 52.05 4.10 -4.72
CA ASN A 12 51.06 4.12 -5.80
C ASN A 12 49.91 3.14 -5.67
N LEU A 13 49.87 2.33 -4.61
CA LEU A 13 48.74 1.40 -4.37
C LEU A 13 47.69 1.94 -3.40
N ALA A 14 48.03 2.99 -2.63
CA ALA A 14 47.10 3.57 -1.65
C ALA A 14 46.17 4.64 -2.25
N PHE A 15 46.51 5.21 -3.41
CA PHE A 15 45.69 6.24 -4.07
C PHE A 15 44.63 5.67 -5.02
N GLY A 16 44.76 4.42 -5.44
CA GLY A 16 43.79 3.73 -6.33
C GLY A 16 42.57 3.15 -5.59
N LEU A 17 42.69 2.85 -4.27
CA LEU A 17 41.59 2.28 -3.48
C LEU A 17 40.68 3.35 -2.85
N ALA A 18 41.12 4.59 -2.72
CA ALA A 18 40.32 5.66 -2.12
C ALA A 18 39.36 6.36 -3.09
N PHE A 19 39.51 6.14 -4.43
CA PHE A 19 38.64 6.75 -5.44
C PHE A 19 37.55 5.81 -5.95
N GLY A 20 37.60 4.53 -5.61
CA GLY A 20 36.62 3.51 -6.02
C GLY A 20 35.45 3.29 -5.05
N LEU A 21 35.49 3.89 -3.84
CA LEU A 21 34.44 3.69 -2.83
C LEU A 21 33.48 4.87 -2.67
N ALA A 22 33.60 5.91 -3.51
CA ALA A 22 32.78 7.13 -3.41
C ALA A 22 31.62 7.19 -4.42
N LEU A 23 31.34 6.10 -5.17
CA LEU A 23 30.30 6.07 -6.20
C LEU A 23 29.33 4.90 -5.97
N GLY A 24 28.60 4.90 -4.85
CA GLY A 24 27.62 3.82 -4.66
C GLY A 24 26.84 3.85 -3.38
N LEU A 25 26.67 5.00 -2.75
CA LEU A 25 25.63 5.14 -1.72
C LEU A 25 24.41 5.75 -2.41
N PRO A 26 23.27 5.07 -2.45
CA PRO A 26 22.03 5.72 -2.84
C PRO A 26 21.79 6.86 -1.84
N ALA A 27 21.60 8.08 -2.35
CA ALA A 27 21.09 9.17 -1.53
C ALA A 27 19.70 8.75 -1.07
N ARG A 28 19.56 8.44 0.22
CA ARG A 28 18.25 8.26 0.85
C ARG A 28 17.56 9.61 0.75
N ALA A 29 16.38 9.63 0.16
CA ALA A 29 15.48 10.77 0.21
C ALA A 29 14.67 10.62 1.51
N ASP A 30 14.85 11.54 2.44
CA ASP A 30 14.14 11.59 3.71
C ASP A 30 12.78 12.28 3.50
N ALA A 31 11.73 11.69 4.03
CA ALA A 31 10.39 12.23 3.95
C ALA A 31 9.54 11.89 5.18
N CYS A 32 8.68 12.80 5.54
CA CYS A 32 7.78 12.69 6.69
C CYS A 32 6.33 12.98 6.30
N GLY A 33 5.37 12.14 6.65
CA GLY A 33 3.92 12.40 6.56
C GLY A 33 3.43 13.23 7.74
N GLY A 34 2.28 13.86 7.78
CA GLY A 34 1.73 14.79 8.81
C GLY A 34 2.08 14.54 10.28
N THR A 35 3.27 14.00 10.52
CA THR A 35 3.87 13.71 11.81
C THR A 35 4.66 14.91 12.30
N ALA A 36 4.47 15.28 13.56
CA ALA A 36 5.18 16.36 14.21
C ALA A 36 6.48 15.86 14.82
N CYS A 37 7.50 16.69 14.76
CA CYS A 37 8.82 16.40 15.37
C CYS A 37 9.03 17.24 16.63
N ASP A 38 9.80 16.70 17.59
CA ASP A 38 10.11 17.31 18.86
C ASP A 38 10.96 18.59 18.75
N ASN A 39 10.86 19.50 19.75
CA ASN A 39 11.53 20.81 19.84
C ASN A 39 13.06 20.75 20.05
N GLY A 40 13.73 19.62 19.86
CA GLY A 40 15.18 19.52 20.03
C GLY A 40 15.95 20.14 18.85
N PRO A 41 17.19 20.68 19.08
CA PRO A 41 18.00 21.28 18.01
C PRO A 41 18.46 20.30 16.94
N ASN A 42 18.16 19.00 17.09
CA ASN A 42 18.46 17.92 16.16
C ASN A 42 17.19 17.07 15.88
N ALA A 43 16.02 17.70 15.79
CA ALA A 43 14.79 17.00 15.43
C ALA A 43 14.97 16.27 14.09
N MET A 44 14.87 14.95 14.08
CA MET A 44 14.87 14.12 12.87
C MET A 44 13.42 13.85 12.49
N PRO A 45 13.03 14.04 11.23
CA PRO A 45 11.68 13.71 10.80
C PRO A 45 11.44 12.18 10.90
N VAL A 46 10.21 11.80 11.20
CA VAL A 46 9.77 10.40 11.10
C VAL A 46 9.46 10.12 9.62
N ASP A 47 10.16 9.17 9.02
CA ASP A 47 9.93 8.79 7.64
C ASP A 47 8.64 7.97 7.51
N GLN A 48 7.61 8.56 6.93
CA GLN A 48 6.40 7.85 6.55
C GLN A 48 6.55 7.30 5.14
N THR A 49 6.72 5.99 5.03
CA THR A 49 6.93 5.29 3.74
C THR A 49 5.63 4.93 3.05
N GLY A 50 4.50 4.99 3.75
CA GLY A 50 3.17 4.70 3.21
C GLY A 50 2.09 4.71 4.28
N GLU A 51 0.84 4.54 3.84
CA GLU A 51 -0.32 4.49 4.70
C GLU A 51 -1.28 3.39 4.25
N ASN A 52 -1.73 2.58 5.20
CA ASN A 52 -2.79 1.60 5.00
C ASN A 52 -4.00 2.01 5.84
N ILE A 53 -5.15 2.21 5.19
CA ILE A 53 -6.38 2.60 5.88
C ILE A 53 -7.48 1.62 5.51
N LEU A 54 -8.19 1.11 6.53
CA LEU A 54 -9.41 0.35 6.35
C LEU A 54 -10.59 1.18 6.85
N PHE A 55 -11.58 1.37 5.99
CA PHE A 55 -12.87 1.93 6.35
C PHE A 55 -13.95 0.85 6.41
N VAL A 56 -14.76 0.93 7.46
CA VAL A 56 -16.02 0.20 7.58
C VAL A 56 -17.14 1.24 7.61
N ILE A 57 -18.09 1.13 6.68
CA ILE A 57 -19.20 2.08 6.56
C ILE A 57 -20.48 1.39 7.05
N ASP A 58 -20.90 1.74 8.26
CA ASP A 58 -22.06 1.17 8.96
C ASP A 58 -23.24 2.18 8.97
N GLY A 59 -23.67 2.60 7.76
CA GLY A 59 -24.87 3.44 7.57
C GLY A 59 -24.84 4.82 8.27
N GLU A 60 -24.72 4.84 9.61
CA GLU A 60 -24.65 6.08 10.39
C GLU A 60 -23.26 6.39 10.95
N TYR A 61 -22.34 5.41 10.91
CA TYR A 61 -21.00 5.50 11.47
C TYR A 61 -19.96 5.10 10.43
N VAL A 62 -18.83 5.76 10.51
CA VAL A 62 -17.59 5.35 9.84
C VAL A 62 -16.62 4.89 10.92
N GLU A 63 -16.05 3.73 10.71
CA GLU A 63 -14.95 3.21 11.51
C GLU A 63 -13.71 3.16 10.62
N ALA A 64 -12.69 3.94 10.97
CA ALA A 64 -11.43 4.01 10.26
C ALA A 64 -10.33 3.33 11.09
N HIS A 65 -9.74 2.26 10.55
CA HIS A 65 -8.52 1.66 11.08
C HIS A 65 -7.35 2.24 10.31
N ILE A 66 -6.37 2.80 10.98
CA ILE A 66 -5.25 3.48 10.34
C ILE A 66 -3.95 2.85 10.82
N GLN A 67 -3.15 2.37 9.86
CA GLN A 67 -1.83 1.83 10.07
C GLN A 67 -0.83 2.72 9.34
N ILE A 68 0.01 3.40 10.09
CA ILE A 68 1.11 4.18 9.55
C ILE A 68 2.29 3.23 9.31
N GLN A 69 2.88 3.32 8.14
CA GLN A 69 4.15 2.69 7.83
C GLN A 69 5.26 3.71 8.08
N TYR A 70 6.17 3.39 8.97
CA TYR A 70 7.30 4.25 9.36
C TYR A 70 8.61 3.49 9.16
N ASP A 71 9.71 4.24 9.03
CA ASP A 71 11.04 3.65 9.02
C ASP A 71 11.41 3.21 10.45
N PRO A 72 11.69 1.91 10.70
CA PRO A 72 12.06 1.42 12.02
C PRO A 72 13.38 2.00 12.57
N ASP A 73 14.22 2.57 11.69
CA ASP A 73 15.45 3.28 12.11
C ASP A 73 15.15 4.69 12.67
N THR A 74 13.88 5.11 12.66
CA THR A 74 13.45 6.42 13.17
C THR A 74 13.37 6.38 14.71
N ASN A 75 13.81 7.46 15.36
CA ASN A 75 13.72 7.58 16.81
C ASN A 75 12.25 7.75 17.26
N ALA A 76 11.69 6.73 17.93
CA ALA A 76 10.32 6.69 18.41
C ALA A 76 9.96 7.77 19.42
N ASP A 77 10.95 8.29 20.17
CA ASP A 77 10.75 9.33 21.20
C ASP A 77 10.14 10.62 20.65
N LYS A 78 10.02 10.72 19.32
CA LYS A 78 9.62 11.92 18.60
C LYS A 78 8.43 11.72 17.69
N PHE A 79 7.78 10.56 17.79
CA PHE A 79 6.59 10.28 17.00
C PHE A 79 5.42 11.12 17.51
N ALA A 80 4.90 11.98 16.66
CA ALA A 80 3.63 12.66 16.85
C ALA A 80 2.89 12.75 15.52
N TRP A 81 1.61 12.42 15.54
CA TRP A 81 0.78 12.36 14.35
C TRP A 81 -0.54 13.10 14.57
N ILE A 82 -1.01 13.83 13.55
CA ILE A 82 -2.20 14.66 13.65
C ILE A 82 -3.16 14.30 12.52
N ILE A 83 -4.42 14.05 12.89
CA ILE A 83 -5.51 13.72 11.97
C ILE A 83 -6.62 14.74 12.14
N PRO A 84 -7.07 15.42 11.06
CA PRO A 84 -8.31 16.19 11.07
C PRO A 84 -9.50 15.21 11.06
N VAL A 85 -10.53 15.49 11.85
CA VAL A 85 -11.76 14.69 11.92
C VAL A 85 -12.98 15.61 11.98
N THR A 86 -14.09 15.16 11.39
CA THR A 86 -15.34 15.97 11.32
C THR A 86 -16.16 15.94 12.60
N ALA A 87 -15.96 14.93 13.44
CA ALA A 87 -16.64 14.76 14.71
C ALA A 87 -15.73 14.12 15.75
N LEU A 88 -16.05 14.25 17.05
CA LEU A 88 -15.31 13.60 18.13
C LEU A 88 -15.43 12.07 17.99
N PRO A 89 -14.31 11.33 17.74
CA PRO A 89 -14.33 9.89 17.61
C PRO A 89 -14.35 9.14 18.95
N GLU A 90 -14.82 7.90 18.90
CA GLU A 90 -14.44 6.85 19.85
C GLU A 90 -13.12 6.25 19.38
N PHE A 91 -12.22 5.94 20.32
CA PHE A 91 -10.88 5.44 20.01
C PHE A 91 -10.67 4.04 20.56
N SER A 92 -10.01 3.17 19.79
CA SER A 92 -9.54 1.87 20.23
C SER A 92 -8.27 1.45 19.50
N VAL A 93 -7.64 0.39 20.01
CA VAL A 93 -6.49 -0.24 19.35
C VAL A 93 -6.98 -1.04 18.15
N GLY A 94 -6.29 -0.93 17.02
CA GLY A 94 -6.53 -1.72 15.81
C GLY A 94 -5.68 -2.99 15.78
N SER A 95 -6.03 -3.93 14.90
CA SER A 95 -5.30 -5.18 14.72
C SER A 95 -4.26 -5.06 13.60
N GLN A 96 -2.99 -5.24 13.95
CA GLN A 96 -1.90 -5.36 12.98
C GLN A 96 -2.12 -6.55 12.04
N LEU A 97 -2.49 -7.70 12.61
CA LEU A 97 -2.72 -8.94 11.86
C LEU A 97 -3.89 -8.85 10.86
N LEU A 98 -4.86 -7.95 11.11
CA LEU A 98 -5.89 -7.63 10.12
C LEU A 98 -5.27 -7.01 8.86
N PHE A 99 -4.39 -6.03 9.01
CA PHE A 99 -3.73 -5.40 7.87
C PHE A 99 -2.81 -6.36 7.13
N ASP A 100 -2.08 -7.21 7.85
CA ASP A 100 -1.23 -8.23 7.22
C ASP A 100 -2.08 -9.18 6.34
N ASN A 101 -3.25 -9.62 6.85
CA ASN A 101 -4.16 -10.48 6.11
C ASN A 101 -4.89 -9.75 4.97
N LEU A 102 -5.27 -8.48 5.15
CA LEU A 102 -5.83 -7.63 4.08
C LEU A 102 -4.83 -7.46 2.94
N LEU A 103 -3.59 -7.12 3.27
CA LEU A 103 -2.52 -6.94 2.29
C LEU A 103 -2.26 -8.24 1.54
N GLN A 104 -2.09 -9.35 2.25
CA GLN A 104 -1.78 -10.65 1.65
C GLN A 104 -2.95 -11.21 0.82
N GLY A 105 -4.18 -11.14 1.33
CA GLY A 105 -5.35 -11.75 0.70
C GLY A 105 -5.85 -11.00 -0.54
N SER A 106 -5.65 -9.69 -0.63
CA SER A 106 -6.20 -8.85 -1.70
C SER A 106 -5.17 -8.23 -2.65
N VAL A 107 -3.88 -8.53 -2.47
CA VAL A 107 -2.82 -8.00 -3.34
C VAL A 107 -2.99 -8.48 -4.77
N PRO A 108 -2.86 -7.60 -5.79
CA PRO A 108 -2.90 -8.02 -7.18
C PRO A 108 -1.73 -8.96 -7.46
N THR A 109 -2.06 -10.18 -7.87
CA THR A 109 -1.08 -11.22 -8.18
C THR A 109 -1.03 -11.42 -9.68
N TYR A 110 0.10 -11.08 -10.28
CA TYR A 110 0.36 -11.29 -11.68
C TYR A 110 1.03 -12.64 -11.90
N GLY A 111 0.49 -13.42 -12.83
CA GLY A 111 1.02 -14.73 -13.14
C GLY A 111 0.75 -15.12 -14.59
N PHE A 112 1.29 -16.26 -15.00
CA PHE A 112 0.98 -16.82 -16.30
C PHE A 112 1.08 -18.33 -16.30
N ASN A 113 0.23 -18.97 -17.09
CA ASN A 113 0.33 -20.38 -17.44
C ASN A 113 1.10 -20.51 -18.75
N THR A 114 1.97 -21.50 -18.85
CA THR A 114 2.67 -21.81 -20.11
C THR A 114 2.03 -23.01 -20.74
N THR A 115 1.63 -22.86 -22.00
CA THR A 115 1.21 -23.95 -22.89
C THR A 115 2.21 -24.08 -24.04
N GLN A 116 2.27 -25.21 -24.67
CA GLN A 116 3.16 -25.46 -25.80
C GLN A 116 2.34 -25.89 -27.01
N GLU A 117 2.66 -25.33 -28.16
CA GLU A 117 2.11 -25.77 -29.43
C GLU A 117 2.55 -27.22 -29.72
N THR A 118 1.64 -28.06 -30.22
CA THR A 118 1.95 -29.42 -30.61
C THR A 118 2.76 -29.40 -31.91
N CYS A 119 4.08 -29.47 -31.78
CA CYS A 119 4.98 -29.54 -32.93
C CYS A 119 5.02 -30.97 -33.45
N GLY A 120 5.01 -31.14 -34.77
CA GLY A 120 5.25 -32.45 -35.39
C GLY A 120 6.55 -33.04 -34.83
N GLU A 121 6.52 -34.34 -34.47
CA GLU A 121 7.56 -35.01 -33.67
C GLU A 121 8.97 -34.83 -34.25
N ASP A 122 9.85 -34.17 -33.49
CA ASP A 122 11.31 -34.32 -33.63
C ASP A 122 11.80 -35.32 -32.57
N PRO A 123 12.40 -36.46 -32.95
CA PRO A 123 12.68 -37.57 -32.03
C PRO A 123 13.83 -37.37 -31.04
N ASN A 124 14.47 -36.21 -30.92
CA ASN A 124 15.80 -36.08 -30.31
C ASN A 124 15.94 -35.08 -29.14
N ASN A 125 14.90 -34.69 -28.40
CA ASN A 125 15.17 -33.84 -27.22
C ASN A 125 14.22 -34.06 -26.03
N PRO A 126 14.72 -34.61 -24.87
CA PRO A 126 13.94 -34.72 -23.63
C PRO A 126 14.07 -33.48 -22.72
N PRO A 127 13.10 -33.20 -21.81
CA PRO A 127 13.03 -31.99 -21.03
C PRO A 127 13.81 -32.05 -19.71
N ASN A 128 14.26 -30.89 -19.23
CA ASN A 128 14.85 -30.71 -17.90
C ASN A 128 14.20 -29.55 -17.13
N GLY A 129 14.00 -29.74 -15.84
CA GLY A 129 13.26 -28.86 -14.93
C GLY A 129 14.08 -28.28 -13.77
N SER A 130 13.41 -27.41 -13.03
CA SER A 130 13.48 -27.06 -11.59
C SER A 130 14.38 -25.97 -10.98
N GLY A 131 13.82 -25.15 -10.14
CA GLY A 131 14.06 -24.78 -8.72
C GLY A 131 14.88 -23.50 -8.48
N GLY A 132 14.68 -22.61 -7.57
CA GLY A 132 14.01 -22.38 -6.35
C GLY A 132 14.86 -21.56 -5.33
N LEU A 133 14.24 -20.71 -4.44
CA LEU A 133 14.60 -20.29 -3.06
C LEU A 133 15.23 -18.91 -2.76
N THR A 134 14.57 -18.10 -1.96
CA THR A 134 14.62 -17.58 -0.53
C THR A 134 15.72 -16.57 -0.15
N GLY A 135 15.62 -15.53 0.70
CA GLY A 135 14.83 -15.06 1.80
C GLY A 135 15.59 -14.11 2.78
N SER A 136 14.91 -13.24 3.55
CA SER A 136 15.01 -12.66 4.92
C SER A 136 16.17 -11.69 5.33
N ALA A 137 15.98 -10.68 6.14
CA ALA A 137 15.33 -10.12 7.33
C ALA A 137 16.30 -9.41 8.34
N GLY A 138 15.81 -8.46 9.15
CA GLY A 138 16.16 -8.09 10.55
C GLY A 138 16.92 -6.79 10.81
N ASP A 139 16.57 -5.99 11.69
CA ASP A 139 16.26 -5.55 13.06
C ASP A 139 17.22 -4.44 13.56
N SER A 140 17.02 -3.52 14.49
CA SER A 140 16.11 -2.99 15.53
C SER A 140 16.75 -1.89 16.40
N ASP A 141 15.91 -1.11 17.17
CA ASP A 141 15.98 -0.45 18.50
C ASP A 141 16.68 0.90 18.75
N GLY A 142 16.03 1.81 19.41
CA GLY A 142 15.45 2.16 20.65
C GLY A 142 15.69 3.52 21.33
N ALA A 143 14.68 4.10 21.87
CA ALA A 143 14.21 4.83 23.05
C ALA A 143 14.86 6.09 23.69
N GLY A 144 14.00 6.98 24.27
CA GLY A 144 14.14 7.78 25.48
C GLY A 144 13.60 9.23 25.59
N GLU A 145 12.85 9.51 26.60
CA GLU A 145 11.90 10.46 27.18
C GLU A 145 12.31 11.95 27.40
N ASP A 146 11.44 12.93 27.58
CA ASP A 146 10.63 13.39 28.72
C ASP A 146 9.98 14.79 28.55
N SER A 147 9.00 15.07 29.37
CA SER A 147 7.84 15.96 29.47
C SER A 147 8.03 17.45 29.84
N GLY A 148 6.97 18.29 29.61
CA GLY A 148 6.78 19.65 30.16
C GLY A 148 5.39 20.26 29.97
N ASP A 149 4.84 20.94 30.97
CA ASP A 149 3.47 21.32 31.30
C ASP A 149 2.99 22.71 30.76
N PRO A 150 1.66 23.06 30.70
CA PRO A 150 0.99 23.87 29.69
C PRO A 150 0.57 25.28 30.12
N THR A 151 0.26 26.15 29.13
CA THR A 151 -0.80 27.20 29.27
C THR A 151 -1.22 27.84 27.96
N SER A 152 -2.55 27.97 27.76
CA SER A 152 -3.34 28.67 26.73
C SER A 152 -3.08 28.30 25.26
N GLY A 153 -3.89 27.42 24.77
CA GLY A 153 -3.95 26.93 23.41
C GLY A 153 -5.37 26.51 23.06
N PRO A 154 -5.55 25.69 22.02
CA PRO A 154 -6.83 25.16 21.57
C PRO A 154 -7.62 24.51 22.70
N GLU A 155 -8.94 24.51 22.58
CA GLU A 155 -9.81 23.79 23.50
C GLU A 155 -9.52 22.28 23.39
N VAL A 156 -9.09 21.67 24.49
CA VAL A 156 -8.91 20.22 24.59
C VAL A 156 -10.25 19.58 24.89
N LEU A 157 -10.85 18.94 23.87
CA LEU A 157 -12.17 18.28 23.99
C LEU A 157 -12.09 16.91 24.64
N TYR A 158 -10.97 16.20 24.44
CA TYR A 158 -10.79 14.85 24.91
C TYR A 158 -9.30 14.54 25.09
N LYS A 159 -8.97 13.74 26.11
CA LYS A 159 -7.62 13.21 26.32
C LYS A 159 -7.73 11.77 26.84
N ALA A 160 -6.97 10.86 26.25
CA ALA A 160 -6.90 9.47 26.68
C ALA A 160 -5.57 8.83 26.28
N THR A 161 -5.25 7.70 26.90
CA THR A 161 -4.23 6.77 26.41
C THR A 161 -4.93 5.60 25.73
N VAL A 162 -4.52 5.27 24.50
CA VAL A 162 -5.06 4.17 23.70
C VAL A 162 -3.90 3.29 23.25
N GLY A 163 -3.72 2.14 23.88
CA GLY A 163 -2.58 1.27 23.64
C GLY A 163 -1.25 1.96 23.94
N ALA A 164 -0.40 2.12 22.93
CA ALA A 164 0.90 2.78 23.03
C ALA A 164 0.83 4.30 22.84
N PHE A 165 -0.36 4.88 22.58
CA PHE A 165 -0.49 6.29 22.25
C PHE A 165 -1.22 7.09 23.33
N ASP A 166 -0.64 8.23 23.71
CA ASP A 166 -1.37 9.34 24.31
C ASP A 166 -2.01 10.16 23.21
N LEU A 167 -3.30 10.38 23.30
CA LEU A 167 -4.03 11.18 22.32
C LEU A 167 -4.76 12.35 22.96
N VAL A 168 -4.90 13.40 22.18
CA VAL A 168 -5.69 14.58 22.55
C VAL A 168 -6.51 15.02 21.34
N VAL A 169 -7.77 15.37 21.58
CA VAL A 169 -8.64 15.99 20.56
C VAL A 169 -8.74 17.47 20.83
N LEU A 170 -8.36 18.24 19.83
CA LEU A 170 -8.25 19.69 19.89
C LEU A 170 -9.30 20.32 18.99
N LYS A 171 -9.81 21.48 19.42
CA LYS A 171 -10.65 22.37 18.64
C LYS A 171 -10.10 23.78 18.73
N ASP A 172 -9.92 24.42 17.60
CA ASP A 172 -9.53 25.82 17.54
C ASP A 172 -10.30 26.55 16.42
N THR A 173 -10.31 27.84 16.50
CA THR A 173 -10.81 28.77 15.46
C THR A 173 -9.68 29.55 14.80
N ASP A 174 -8.42 29.27 15.20
CA ASP A 174 -7.22 29.97 14.73
C ASP A 174 -6.05 28.99 14.57
N ALA A 175 -5.56 28.85 13.34
CA ALA A 175 -4.46 27.94 12.99
C ALA A 175 -3.15 28.30 13.70
N ALA A 176 -2.85 29.60 13.87
CA ALA A 176 -1.64 30.04 14.55
C ALA A 176 -1.64 29.66 16.03
N SER A 177 -2.81 29.73 16.69
CA SER A 177 -3.02 29.26 18.07
C SER A 177 -2.79 27.74 18.16
N MET A 178 -3.34 26.98 17.20
CA MET A 178 -3.14 25.52 17.12
C MET A 178 -1.66 25.17 16.96
N MET A 179 -0.97 25.78 16.00
CA MET A 179 0.45 25.57 15.76
C MET A 179 1.31 25.87 16.98
N LYS A 180 1.00 26.98 17.67
CA LYS A 180 1.70 27.35 18.90
C LYS A 180 1.49 26.31 20.00
N TRP A 181 0.25 25.87 20.22
CA TRP A 181 -0.06 24.87 21.24
C TRP A 181 0.65 23.55 20.95
N LEU A 182 0.64 23.10 19.68
CA LEU A 182 1.35 21.89 19.24
C LEU A 182 2.84 22.00 19.53
N GLY A 183 3.46 23.14 19.19
CA GLY A 183 4.87 23.38 19.50
C GLY A 183 5.18 23.39 21.01
N ASP A 184 4.31 24.05 21.82
CA ASP A 184 4.47 24.15 23.28
C ASP A 184 4.27 22.79 24.00
N ASN A 185 3.58 21.82 23.35
CA ASN A 185 3.30 20.48 23.88
C ASN A 185 4.16 19.37 23.26
N GLY A 186 5.25 19.72 22.59
CA GLY A 186 6.20 18.76 22.03
C GLY A 186 5.83 18.23 20.63
N TYR A 187 4.80 18.81 19.98
CA TYR A 187 4.40 18.48 18.61
C TYR A 187 4.88 19.58 17.65
N GLN A 188 6.16 19.63 17.33
CA GLN A 188 6.67 20.66 16.42
C GLN A 188 6.18 20.42 15.00
N GLN A 189 5.59 21.44 14.40
CA GLN A 189 5.10 21.44 13.01
C GLN A 189 6.01 22.27 12.10
N ASP A 190 6.15 21.84 10.83
CA ASP A 190 6.69 22.71 9.78
C ASP A 190 5.78 23.95 9.66
N PRO A 191 6.33 25.19 9.60
CA PRO A 191 5.54 26.39 9.36
C PRO A 191 4.65 26.32 8.10
N LYS A 192 4.99 25.47 7.12
CA LYS A 192 4.15 25.18 5.94
C LYS A 192 2.81 24.52 6.28
N ALA A 193 2.67 23.94 7.47
CA ALA A 193 1.43 23.34 7.96
C ALA A 193 0.34 24.38 8.26
N GLU A 194 0.72 25.60 8.66
CA GLU A 194 -0.24 26.65 9.09
C GLU A 194 -1.35 26.93 8.07
N PRO A 195 -1.08 27.08 6.75
CA PRO A 195 -2.14 27.28 5.76
C PRO A 195 -3.11 26.10 5.68
N ILE A 196 -2.62 24.85 5.87
CA ILE A 196 -3.44 23.64 5.82
C ILE A 196 -4.34 23.57 7.05
N PHE A 197 -3.78 23.80 8.25
CA PHE A 197 -4.57 23.92 9.47
C PHE A 197 -5.62 25.01 9.37
N ALA A 198 -5.32 26.14 8.67
CA ALA A 198 -6.27 27.23 8.50
C ALA A 198 -7.47 26.84 7.61
N GLU A 199 -7.27 25.97 6.62
CA GLU A 199 -8.35 25.41 5.81
C GLU A 199 -9.21 24.46 6.64
N ASP A 200 -8.60 23.50 7.35
CA ASP A 200 -9.31 22.54 8.19
C ASP A 200 -10.07 23.20 9.35
N VAL A 201 -9.47 24.21 9.99
CA VAL A 201 -10.12 25.03 11.02
C VAL A 201 -11.34 25.76 10.46
N LYS A 202 -11.23 26.32 9.25
CA LYS A 202 -12.33 27.02 8.57
C LYS A 202 -13.47 26.07 8.21
N GLU A 203 -13.15 24.81 7.86
CA GLU A 203 -14.12 23.75 7.60
C GLU A 203 -14.74 23.20 8.90
N GLY A 204 -14.19 23.57 10.05
CA GLY A 204 -14.71 23.20 11.37
C GLY A 204 -14.23 21.83 11.87
N HIS A 205 -13.14 21.34 11.31
CA HIS A 205 -12.53 20.07 11.74
C HIS A 205 -12.01 20.16 13.17
N LEU A 206 -12.03 19.02 13.85
CA LEU A 206 -11.31 18.75 15.08
C LEU A 206 -9.97 18.10 14.71
N PHE A 207 -8.99 18.21 15.60
CA PHE A 207 -7.67 17.64 15.37
C PHE A 207 -7.35 16.61 16.45
N VAL A 208 -7.10 15.38 16.04
CA VAL A 208 -6.63 14.34 16.92
C VAL A 208 -5.11 14.31 16.82
N ALA A 209 -4.42 14.65 17.90
CA ALA A 209 -2.97 14.57 17.99
C ALA A 209 -2.58 13.33 18.81
N PHE A 210 -1.72 12.50 18.26
CA PHE A 210 -1.18 11.30 18.87
C PHE A 210 0.31 11.47 19.15
N LYS A 211 0.78 10.95 20.27
CA LYS A 211 2.21 10.71 20.53
C LYS A 211 2.37 9.37 21.24
N LEU A 212 3.54 8.75 21.12
CA LEU A 212 3.84 7.57 21.92
C LEU A 212 3.87 7.93 23.41
N THR A 213 3.39 7.01 24.26
CA THR A 213 3.56 7.15 25.70
C THR A 213 5.04 7.04 26.04
N ASN A 214 5.46 7.68 27.13
CA ASN A 214 6.87 7.76 27.53
C ASN A 214 7.56 6.38 27.72
N ASP A 215 6.78 5.32 27.95
CA ASP A 215 7.28 3.97 28.18
C ASP A 215 7.12 3.04 26.97
N ALA A 216 6.50 3.52 25.86
CA ALA A 216 6.25 2.69 24.68
C ALA A 216 7.46 2.64 23.75
N GLN A 217 7.75 1.45 23.25
CA GLN A 217 8.79 1.20 22.25
C GLN A 217 8.18 1.25 20.83
N VAL A 218 9.03 1.43 19.81
CA VAL A 218 8.64 1.37 18.39
C VAL A 218 7.90 0.05 18.07
N SER A 219 8.35 -1.05 18.64
CA SER A 219 7.72 -2.38 18.51
C SER A 219 6.31 -2.48 19.09
N GLU A 220 5.86 -1.47 19.85
CA GLU A 220 4.51 -1.39 20.39
C GLU A 220 3.55 -0.52 19.57
N ILE A 221 4.04 0.13 18.51
CA ILE A 221 3.20 0.87 17.57
C ILE A 221 2.20 -0.09 16.93
N HIS A 222 0.95 0.30 16.95
CA HIS A 222 -0.18 -0.50 16.46
C HIS A 222 -1.14 0.37 15.65
N PRO A 223 -1.99 -0.22 14.80
CA PRO A 223 -3.05 0.53 14.16
C PRO A 223 -3.99 1.18 15.19
N VAL A 224 -4.51 2.35 14.85
CA VAL A 224 -5.50 3.07 15.66
C VAL A 224 -6.86 2.98 14.98
N VAL A 225 -7.91 2.80 15.77
CA VAL A 225 -9.30 2.82 15.29
C VAL A 225 -9.97 4.10 15.75
N LEU A 226 -10.56 4.81 14.80
CA LEU A 226 -11.42 5.97 15.02
C LEU A 226 -12.82 5.64 14.55
N ARG A 227 -13.80 5.64 15.46
CA ARG A 227 -15.20 5.45 15.13
C ARG A 227 -15.99 6.72 15.39
N TYR A 228 -16.57 7.30 14.35
CA TYR A 228 -17.29 8.57 14.44
C TYR A 228 -18.62 8.52 13.67
N LYS A 229 -19.54 9.38 14.09
CA LYS A 229 -20.83 9.51 13.41
C LYS A 229 -20.65 10.24 12.08
N GLY A 230 -21.10 9.63 11.00
CA GLY A 230 -21.01 10.14 9.64
C GLY A 230 -21.19 9.02 8.62
N ASP A 231 -21.26 9.38 7.36
CA ASP A 231 -21.33 8.47 6.22
C ASP A 231 -20.18 8.68 5.23
N GLU A 232 -19.19 9.50 5.61
CA GLU A 232 -18.11 9.93 4.75
C GLU A 232 -16.79 9.27 5.15
N SER A 233 -16.32 8.35 4.32
CA SER A 233 -14.98 7.83 4.40
C SER A 233 -14.04 8.75 3.60
N CYS A 234 -13.17 9.44 4.33
CA CYS A 234 -12.22 10.39 3.81
C CYS A 234 -10.81 10.04 4.31
N VAL A 235 -9.84 9.99 3.42
CA VAL A 235 -8.43 9.82 3.78
C VAL A 235 -7.80 11.21 3.94
N PRO A 236 -7.34 11.61 5.14
CA PRO A 236 -6.90 12.99 5.40
C PRO A 236 -5.46 13.21 4.92
N ILE A 237 -5.26 13.32 3.61
CA ILE A 237 -3.93 13.47 2.99
C ILE A 237 -3.43 14.91 2.92
N ARG A 238 -4.29 15.91 3.08
CA ARG A 238 -3.87 17.32 3.02
C ARG A 238 -2.80 17.66 4.07
N LEU A 239 -2.93 17.14 5.29
CA LEU A 239 -1.90 17.29 6.32
C LEU A 239 -0.69 16.40 6.06
N THR A 240 -0.90 15.20 5.51
CA THR A 240 0.16 14.26 5.14
C THR A 240 1.16 14.88 4.15
N ARG A 241 0.70 15.81 3.29
CA ARG A 241 1.58 16.46 2.28
C ARG A 241 2.77 17.22 2.87
N ILE A 242 2.71 17.61 4.15
CA ILE A 242 3.80 18.37 4.80
C ILE A 242 5.08 17.57 4.82
N ALA A 243 4.89 16.28 4.81
CA ALA A 243 5.94 15.35 5.10
C ALA A 243 5.95 14.11 4.18
N ALA A 244 5.03 14.05 3.20
CA ALA A 244 4.99 12.97 2.22
C ALA A 244 6.18 13.01 1.25
N GLN A 245 6.60 11.82 0.82
CA GLN A 245 7.58 11.65 -0.26
C GLN A 245 6.90 11.79 -1.64
N GLU A 246 7.71 12.02 -2.65
CA GLU A 246 7.29 11.82 -4.04
C GLU A 246 6.81 10.37 -4.20
N ASP A 247 5.69 10.19 -4.89
CA ASP A 247 5.08 8.85 -5.13
C ASP A 247 4.84 8.04 -3.84
N MET A 248 4.33 8.69 -2.77
CA MET A 248 3.99 8.01 -1.53
C MET A 248 2.85 7.01 -1.72
N ASP A 249 3.03 5.79 -1.23
CA ASP A 249 2.03 4.70 -1.33
C ASP A 249 0.83 4.96 -0.41
N ILE A 250 -0.39 4.95 -0.97
CA ILE A 250 -1.63 4.93 -0.20
C ILE A 250 -2.47 3.71 -0.60
N ARG A 251 -2.78 2.86 0.39
CA ARG A 251 -3.66 1.70 0.22
C ARG A 251 -4.89 1.88 1.07
N ALA A 252 -6.02 2.02 0.40
CA ALA A 252 -7.32 2.17 1.04
C ALA A 252 -8.16 0.90 0.86
N PHE A 253 -8.62 0.35 1.98
CA PHE A 253 -9.49 -0.82 2.06
C PHE A 253 -10.87 -0.39 2.52
N PHE A 254 -11.91 -1.02 2.00
CA PHE A 254 -13.29 -0.72 2.36
C PHE A 254 -14.06 -2.02 2.56
N LEU A 255 -14.55 -2.24 3.76
CA LEU A 255 -15.53 -3.28 4.06
C LEU A 255 -16.94 -2.69 4.00
N GLY A 256 -17.87 -3.41 3.34
CA GLY A 256 -19.24 -2.96 3.17
C GLY A 256 -20.09 -3.94 2.38
N ASP A 257 -21.17 -3.44 1.77
CA ASP A 257 -22.13 -4.26 1.01
C ASP A 257 -21.84 -4.29 -0.50
N ALA A 258 -21.03 -3.34 -1.00
CA ALA A 258 -20.76 -3.17 -2.41
C ALA A 258 -19.39 -2.53 -2.68
N ARG A 259 -18.99 -2.53 -3.95
CA ARG A 259 -17.75 -1.90 -4.41
C ARG A 259 -17.74 -0.41 -4.05
N THR A 260 -16.65 0.03 -3.41
CA THR A 260 -16.38 1.42 -3.10
C THR A 260 -15.57 2.08 -4.22
N VAL A 261 -15.81 3.38 -4.43
CA VAL A 261 -15.14 4.19 -5.47
C VAL A 261 -14.86 5.60 -4.95
N PRO A 262 -13.79 6.26 -5.46
CA PRO A 262 -13.56 7.68 -5.17
C PRO A 262 -14.60 8.52 -5.92
N ILE A 263 -15.12 9.59 -5.29
CA ILE A 263 -16.14 10.44 -5.92
C ILE A 263 -15.63 11.83 -6.32
N ASN A 264 -14.58 12.32 -5.68
CA ASN A 264 -13.91 13.58 -6.04
C ASN A 264 -12.56 13.35 -6.74
N TYR A 265 -11.94 12.20 -6.53
CA TYR A 265 -10.77 11.73 -7.27
C TYR A 265 -11.17 10.94 -8.53
N ARG A 266 -10.23 10.73 -9.44
CA ARG A 266 -10.41 9.89 -10.62
C ARG A 266 -10.22 8.41 -10.29
N HIS A 267 -10.70 7.58 -11.18
CA HIS A 267 -10.41 6.15 -11.22
C HIS A 267 -9.65 5.83 -12.51
N VAL A 268 -8.54 5.12 -12.42
CA VAL A 268 -7.69 4.81 -13.58
C VAL A 268 -7.71 3.31 -13.87
N LEU A 269 -7.90 2.97 -15.14
CA LEU A 269 -7.62 1.65 -15.69
C LEU A 269 -6.23 1.70 -16.33
N VAL A 270 -5.36 0.81 -15.89
CA VAL A 270 -3.96 0.75 -16.31
C VAL A 270 -3.84 0.06 -17.67
N ASN A 271 -2.97 0.55 -18.53
CA ASN A 271 -2.61 -0.10 -19.79
C ASN A 271 -1.84 -1.41 -19.55
N PRO A 272 -2.41 -2.58 -19.84
CA PRO A 272 -1.78 -3.87 -19.54
C PRO A 272 -0.53 -4.15 -20.38
N LEU A 273 -0.30 -3.43 -21.48
CA LEU A 273 0.93 -3.56 -22.28
C LEU A 273 2.16 -2.96 -21.57
N LYS A 274 1.96 -2.07 -20.62
CA LYS A 274 3.04 -1.48 -19.80
C LYS A 274 3.49 -2.37 -18.64
N ILE A 275 2.72 -3.41 -18.31
CA ILE A 275 3.06 -4.39 -17.26
C ILE A 275 4.11 -5.36 -17.79
N ASP A 276 5.16 -5.59 -17.02
CA ASP A 276 6.18 -6.61 -17.30
C ASP A 276 5.68 -8.01 -16.87
N TRP A 277 4.91 -8.65 -17.73
CA TRP A 277 4.27 -9.95 -17.47
C TRP A 277 5.27 -11.08 -17.21
N PRO A 278 6.36 -11.23 -18.00
CA PRO A 278 7.36 -12.27 -17.75
C PRO A 278 8.03 -12.15 -16.37
N ASN A 279 8.12 -10.95 -15.82
CA ASN A 279 8.70 -10.67 -14.50
C ASN A 279 7.63 -10.42 -13.43
N PHE A 280 6.45 -11.04 -13.57
CA PHE A 280 5.36 -10.99 -12.58
C PHE A 280 4.99 -9.57 -12.13
N ALA A 281 4.98 -8.61 -13.07
CA ALA A 281 4.73 -7.19 -12.83
C ALA A 281 5.75 -6.53 -11.89
N GLY A 282 7.03 -6.88 -11.97
CA GLY A 282 8.08 -6.26 -11.16
C GLY A 282 8.18 -4.72 -11.28
N ASN A 283 7.57 -4.15 -12.34
CA ASN A 283 7.45 -2.70 -12.56
C ASN A 283 6.09 -2.11 -12.12
N TYR A 284 5.28 -2.83 -11.33
CA TYR A 284 3.88 -2.46 -11.03
C TYR A 284 3.74 -1.06 -10.44
N LYS A 285 4.53 -0.74 -9.39
CA LYS A 285 4.48 0.58 -8.74
C LYS A 285 4.78 1.71 -9.73
N GLU A 286 5.82 1.57 -10.56
CA GLU A 286 6.16 2.58 -11.57
C GLU A 286 5.02 2.77 -12.59
N VAL A 287 4.38 1.68 -13.03
CA VAL A 287 3.25 1.74 -13.96
C VAL A 287 2.06 2.46 -13.35
N ILE A 288 1.75 2.21 -12.05
CA ILE A 288 0.66 2.90 -11.34
C ILE A 288 0.99 4.39 -11.20
N SER A 289 2.19 4.74 -10.72
CA SER A 289 2.62 6.13 -10.55
C SER A 289 2.45 6.92 -11.85
N LEU A 290 2.94 6.38 -12.97
CA LEU A 290 2.82 7.04 -14.26
C LEU A 290 1.38 7.09 -14.81
N ALA A 291 0.53 6.14 -14.43
CA ALA A 291 -0.88 6.11 -14.84
C ALA A 291 -1.74 7.09 -14.02
N VAL A 292 -1.48 7.27 -12.74
CA VAL A 292 -2.22 8.22 -11.89
C VAL A 292 -1.77 9.67 -12.12
N ASP A 293 -0.52 9.89 -12.56
CA ASP A 293 -0.01 11.21 -12.97
C ASP A 293 -0.44 11.61 -14.39
N ALA A 294 -1.05 10.69 -15.14
CA ALA A 294 -1.42 10.91 -16.53
C ALA A 294 -2.43 12.05 -16.68
N PHE A 295 -2.45 12.65 -17.90
CA PHE A 295 -3.40 13.72 -18.21
C PHE A 295 -4.87 13.31 -17.94
N GLY A 296 -5.56 14.14 -17.19
CA GLY A 296 -6.95 13.93 -16.76
C GLY A 296 -7.10 13.15 -15.46
N ALA A 297 -6.07 12.43 -15.00
CA ALA A 297 -5.94 11.89 -13.65
C ALA A 297 -5.18 12.87 -12.74
N ASP A 298 -4.14 13.52 -13.29
CA ASP A 298 -3.41 14.67 -12.73
C ASP A 298 -2.94 14.44 -11.27
N GLY A 299 -2.48 13.21 -10.94
CA GLY A 299 -2.06 12.80 -9.60
C GLY A 299 -3.19 12.54 -8.60
N ASN A 300 -4.43 12.89 -8.94
CA ASN A 300 -5.60 12.75 -8.06
C ASN A 300 -6.49 11.57 -8.51
N ALA A 301 -5.92 10.36 -8.46
CA ALA A 301 -6.58 9.16 -8.97
C ALA A 301 -6.24 7.91 -8.17
N PHE A 302 -7.11 6.91 -8.23
CA PHE A 302 -6.93 5.59 -7.65
C PHE A 302 -7.12 4.48 -8.68
N VAL A 303 -6.40 3.39 -8.50
CA VAL A 303 -6.62 2.12 -9.21
C VAL A 303 -7.35 1.17 -8.26
N THR A 304 -8.38 0.47 -8.73
CA THR A 304 -8.99 -0.63 -7.97
C THR A 304 -8.18 -1.90 -8.19
N GLU A 305 -7.53 -2.39 -7.14
CA GLU A 305 -6.73 -3.61 -7.19
C GLU A 305 -7.58 -4.87 -6.97
N TYR A 306 -8.56 -4.77 -6.07
CA TYR A 306 -9.53 -5.81 -5.76
C TYR A 306 -10.90 -5.21 -5.45
N ALA A 307 -11.96 -5.86 -5.89
CA ALA A 307 -13.33 -5.58 -5.47
C ALA A 307 -14.16 -6.86 -5.60
N GLY A 308 -14.60 -7.42 -4.48
CA GLY A 308 -15.31 -8.70 -4.45
C GLY A 308 -15.55 -9.21 -3.02
N PRO A 309 -15.86 -10.51 -2.85
CA PRO A 309 -16.16 -11.09 -1.55
C PRO A 309 -15.04 -10.88 -0.53
N SER A 310 -15.38 -10.42 0.68
CA SER A 310 -14.43 -10.22 1.78
C SER A 310 -13.73 -11.51 2.22
N THR A 311 -14.29 -12.67 1.88
CA THR A 311 -13.73 -14.01 2.16
C THR A 311 -12.36 -14.27 1.48
N VAL A 312 -11.90 -13.39 0.58
CA VAL A 312 -10.52 -13.42 0.06
C VAL A 312 -9.50 -13.21 1.19
N VAL A 313 -9.89 -12.48 2.24
CA VAL A 313 -9.11 -12.27 3.44
C VAL A 313 -9.43 -13.40 4.43
N GLN A 314 -8.45 -14.24 4.70
CA GLN A 314 -8.61 -15.33 5.65
C GLN A 314 -8.52 -14.79 7.08
N PRO A 315 -9.48 -15.08 7.98
CA PRO A 315 -9.42 -14.61 9.36
C PRO A 315 -8.43 -15.42 10.22
N PHE A 316 -7.82 -16.46 9.66
CA PHE A 316 -6.86 -17.30 10.36
C PHE A 316 -5.63 -16.49 10.80
N GLY A 317 -5.21 -16.68 12.05
CA GLY A 317 -4.06 -15.99 12.63
C GLY A 317 -4.36 -14.60 13.20
N ILE A 318 -5.50 -13.98 12.87
CA ILE A 318 -5.88 -12.66 13.40
C ILE A 318 -6.31 -12.80 14.88
N TYR A 319 -7.06 -13.83 15.20
CA TYR A 319 -7.55 -14.12 16.54
C TYR A 319 -7.80 -15.61 16.71
N ASP A 320 -7.45 -16.14 17.89
CA ASP A 320 -7.82 -17.50 18.31
C ASP A 320 -8.72 -17.42 19.56
N PRO A 321 -9.85 -18.15 19.62
CA PRO A 321 -10.70 -18.18 20.81
C PRO A 321 -10.01 -18.68 22.09
N ALA A 322 -8.84 -19.31 21.97
CA ALA A 322 -8.00 -19.67 23.11
C ALA A 322 -7.32 -18.46 23.76
N TRP A 323 -7.17 -17.36 23.02
CA TRP A 323 -6.56 -16.14 23.52
C TRP A 323 -7.49 -15.45 24.51
N THR A 324 -7.09 -15.39 25.75
CA THR A 324 -7.88 -14.79 26.83
C THR A 324 -6.98 -14.19 27.90
N ALA A 325 -7.29 -12.96 28.28
CA ALA A 325 -6.53 -12.22 29.28
C ALA A 325 -6.83 -12.62 30.73
N LYS A 326 -8.03 -13.14 30.97
CA LYS A 326 -8.53 -13.42 32.34
C LYS A 326 -7.60 -14.30 33.21
N PRO A 327 -6.94 -15.37 32.70
CA PRO A 327 -6.06 -16.20 33.53
C PRO A 327 -4.86 -15.45 34.12
N PHE A 328 -4.46 -14.32 33.52
CA PHE A 328 -3.26 -13.58 33.95
C PHE A 328 -3.49 -12.64 35.14
N VAL A 329 -4.75 -12.33 35.51
CA VAL A 329 -5.08 -11.32 36.54
C VAL A 329 -4.42 -11.63 37.89
N ASP A 330 -4.44 -12.92 38.28
CA ASP A 330 -3.89 -13.38 39.57
C ASP A 330 -2.69 -14.34 39.36
N LEU A 331 -2.07 -14.32 38.15
CA LEU A 331 -1.02 -15.26 37.81
C LEU A 331 0.34 -14.82 38.36
N GLU A 332 1.10 -15.77 38.88
CA GLU A 332 2.49 -15.54 39.27
C GLU A 332 3.36 -15.37 38.02
N ALA A 333 4.38 -14.50 38.10
CA ALA A 333 5.28 -14.20 36.97
C ALA A 333 5.91 -15.46 36.34
N VAL A 334 6.22 -16.47 37.15
CA VAL A 334 6.87 -17.71 36.70
C VAL A 334 5.99 -18.58 35.78
N ASP A 335 4.66 -18.41 35.81
CA ASP A 335 3.70 -19.22 35.05
C ASP A 335 3.21 -18.52 33.75
N VAL A 336 3.69 -17.30 33.49
CA VAL A 336 3.19 -16.44 32.39
C VAL A 336 3.48 -17.06 31.03
N VAL A 337 4.71 -17.50 30.77
CA VAL A 337 5.11 -18.06 29.48
C VAL A 337 4.42 -19.39 29.22
N ASP A 338 4.25 -20.23 30.24
CA ASP A 338 3.52 -21.50 30.10
C ASP A 338 2.05 -21.24 29.75
N THR A 339 1.43 -20.21 30.36
CA THR A 339 0.05 -19.82 30.07
C THR A 339 -0.09 -19.26 28.65
N LEU A 340 0.83 -18.38 28.21
CA LEU A 340 0.86 -17.86 26.83
C LEU A 340 1.09 -18.97 25.80
N THR A 341 2.00 -19.91 26.09
CA THR A 341 2.26 -21.08 25.25
C THR A 341 1.02 -21.99 25.17
N GLY A 342 0.35 -22.19 26.29
CA GLY A 342 -0.91 -22.95 26.34
C GLY A 342 -2.05 -22.34 25.51
N GLN A 343 -2.03 -21.01 25.33
CA GLN A 343 -2.96 -20.27 24.45
C GLN A 343 -2.46 -20.19 22.99
N GLY A 344 -1.27 -20.67 22.68
CA GLY A 344 -0.67 -20.55 21.35
C GLY A 344 -0.23 -19.12 20.98
N LEU A 345 -0.08 -18.22 21.97
CA LEU A 345 0.39 -16.84 21.74
C LEU A 345 1.89 -16.75 21.55
N MET A 346 2.65 -17.64 22.17
CA MET A 346 4.08 -17.74 21.98
C MET A 346 4.59 -19.18 22.11
N TYR A 347 5.81 -19.40 21.65
CA TYR A 347 6.57 -20.60 21.90
C TYR A 347 8.01 -20.23 22.20
N CYS A 348 8.59 -20.80 23.24
CA CYS A 348 9.97 -20.55 23.63
C CYS A 348 10.59 -21.83 24.17
N ASN A 349 11.81 -22.13 23.75
CA ASN A 349 12.57 -23.27 24.29
C ASN A 349 14.05 -22.91 24.44
N GLU A 350 14.75 -23.66 25.29
CA GLU A 350 16.14 -23.43 25.66
C GLU A 350 17.18 -23.63 24.51
N PHE A 351 16.73 -24.18 23.38
CA PHE A 351 17.60 -24.45 22.22
C PHE A 351 17.51 -23.35 21.16
N ASP A 352 16.53 -22.45 21.27
CA ASP A 352 16.34 -21.35 20.35
C ASP A 352 17.17 -20.12 20.81
N VAL A 353 17.55 -19.26 19.87
CA VAL A 353 18.21 -17.98 20.18
C VAL A 353 17.18 -16.94 20.59
N GLU A 354 15.97 -17.06 20.01
CA GLU A 354 14.83 -16.17 20.23
C GLU A 354 13.56 -16.98 20.43
N CYS A 355 12.59 -16.41 21.16
CA CYS A 355 11.24 -16.96 21.26
C CYS A 355 10.42 -16.63 20.01
N GLN A 356 9.48 -17.49 19.67
CA GLN A 356 8.50 -17.24 18.60
C GLN A 356 7.25 -16.62 19.20
N PHE A 357 6.80 -15.49 18.65
CA PHE A 357 5.60 -14.78 19.05
C PHE A 357 4.58 -14.82 17.93
N ASN A 358 3.36 -15.28 18.22
CA ASN A 358 2.27 -15.36 17.24
C ASN A 358 1.44 -14.07 17.15
N HIS A 359 1.79 -13.07 17.94
CA HIS A 359 1.22 -11.71 17.83
C HIS A 359 2.34 -10.67 17.99
N PRO A 360 2.46 -9.69 17.06
CA PRO A 360 3.59 -8.76 17.02
C PRO A 360 3.75 -7.91 18.29
N LEU A 361 2.65 -7.53 18.96
CA LEU A 361 2.71 -6.71 20.17
C LEU A 361 3.10 -7.48 21.44
N LEU A 362 3.11 -8.82 21.40
CA LEU A 362 3.31 -9.61 22.62
C LEU A 362 4.72 -9.49 23.19
N ARG A 363 5.74 -9.39 22.29
CA ARG A 363 7.13 -9.22 22.71
C ARG A 363 7.32 -7.92 23.51
N GLY A 364 6.73 -6.81 23.03
CA GLY A 364 6.77 -5.53 23.74
C GLY A 364 6.04 -5.57 25.08
N LEU A 365 4.86 -6.22 25.13
CA LEU A 365 4.13 -6.41 26.40
C LEU A 365 4.94 -7.22 27.40
N LEU A 366 5.57 -8.32 26.99
CA LEU A 366 6.44 -9.08 27.88
C LEU A 366 7.65 -8.28 28.35
N ALA A 367 8.30 -7.54 27.44
CA ALA A 367 9.44 -6.70 27.79
C ALA A 367 9.08 -5.64 28.87
N ARG A 368 7.85 -5.14 28.85
CA ARG A 368 7.33 -4.16 29.84
C ARG A 368 7.07 -4.78 31.19
N TYR A 369 6.34 -5.90 31.25
CA TYR A 369 5.87 -6.50 32.49
C TYR A 369 6.79 -7.61 33.04
N LEU A 370 7.60 -8.19 32.18
CA LEU A 370 8.51 -9.29 32.51
C LEU A 370 9.86 -9.10 31.79
N PRO A 371 10.57 -7.98 32.06
CA PRO A 371 11.79 -7.65 31.33
C PRO A 371 12.89 -8.71 31.52
N VAL A 372 13.60 -9.01 30.45
CA VAL A 372 14.73 -9.94 30.48
C VAL A 372 15.85 -9.36 31.32
N PRO A 373 16.35 -10.06 32.34
CA PRO A 373 17.42 -9.57 33.19
C PRO A 373 18.72 -9.32 32.42
N PRO A 374 19.50 -8.27 32.78
CA PRO A 374 20.77 -7.98 32.12
C PRO A 374 21.71 -9.18 32.12
N GLY A 375 22.19 -9.57 30.95
CA GLY A 375 23.16 -10.65 30.79
C GLY A 375 22.56 -12.03 30.52
N LEU A 376 21.22 -12.15 30.49
CA LEU A 376 20.52 -13.34 29.99
C LEU A 376 20.01 -13.11 28.57
N GLY A 377 19.97 -14.17 27.76
CA GLY A 377 19.27 -14.18 26.47
C GLY A 377 17.76 -14.29 26.66
N GLU A 378 16.97 -13.76 25.70
CA GLU A 378 15.51 -13.82 25.72
C GLU A 378 14.99 -15.25 25.82
N ALA A 379 15.48 -16.14 24.97
CA ALA A 379 15.08 -17.55 24.99
C ALA A 379 15.54 -18.26 26.27
N GLU A 380 16.75 -17.96 26.77
CA GLU A 380 17.24 -18.51 28.03
C GLU A 380 16.36 -18.12 29.23
N PHE A 381 15.86 -16.90 29.24
CA PHE A 381 15.00 -16.40 30.30
C PHE A 381 13.58 -16.96 30.20
N TYR A 382 12.93 -16.81 29.06
CA TYR A 382 11.52 -17.19 28.89
C TYR A 382 11.32 -18.70 28.77
N ALA A 383 12.28 -19.49 28.27
CA ALA A 383 12.16 -20.94 28.20
C ALA A 383 12.04 -21.62 29.57
N CYS A 384 12.60 -21.01 30.61
CA CYS A 384 12.48 -21.53 31.99
C CYS A 384 12.42 -20.40 33.00
N LEU A 385 11.26 -19.74 33.15
CA LEU A 385 11.07 -18.71 34.16
C LEU A 385 11.26 -19.24 35.59
N SER A 386 10.86 -20.48 35.85
CA SER A 386 11.07 -21.12 37.15
C SER A 386 12.56 -21.34 37.49
N CYS A 387 13.41 -21.62 36.48
CA CYS A 387 14.86 -21.69 36.64
C CYS A 387 15.46 -20.32 37.00
N ASN A 388 14.86 -19.26 36.47
CA ASN A 388 15.31 -17.87 36.59
C ASN A 388 14.49 -17.06 37.63
N ALA A 389 13.65 -17.72 38.46
CA ALA A 389 12.70 -17.06 39.36
C ALA A 389 13.34 -16.00 40.30
N ALA A 390 14.57 -16.22 40.72
CA ALA A 390 15.32 -15.26 41.56
C ALA A 390 15.75 -14.00 40.81
N GLN A 391 15.71 -13.97 39.49
CA GLN A 391 16.12 -12.88 38.62
C GLN A 391 14.93 -12.10 38.03
N ILE A 392 13.70 -12.61 38.26
CA ILE A 392 12.49 -11.91 37.83
C ILE A 392 12.36 -10.61 38.62
N ASP A 393 12.12 -9.52 37.92
CA ASP A 393 11.79 -8.23 38.55
C ASP A 393 10.35 -8.26 39.08
N ALA A 394 10.21 -8.55 40.34
CA ALA A 394 8.90 -8.60 41.01
C ALA A 394 8.21 -7.22 41.08
N ALA A 395 8.92 -6.12 40.87
CA ALA A 395 8.34 -4.78 40.85
C ALA A 395 7.74 -4.44 39.48
N ALA A 396 8.24 -5.05 38.42
CA ALA A 396 7.71 -4.88 37.06
C ALA A 396 6.46 -5.72 36.80
N TRP A 397 6.32 -6.89 37.46
CA TRP A 397 5.19 -7.77 37.22
C TRP A 397 3.92 -7.31 37.95
N ASP A 398 2.89 -7.00 37.17
CA ASP A 398 1.51 -6.80 37.62
C ASP A 398 0.56 -7.58 36.71
N GLY A 399 0.07 -8.73 37.16
CA GLY A 399 -0.77 -9.62 36.39
C GLY A 399 -2.09 -8.98 35.96
N ALA A 400 -2.65 -8.07 36.77
CA ALA A 400 -3.91 -7.39 36.43
C ALA A 400 -3.69 -6.34 35.33
N LEU A 401 -2.60 -5.58 35.38
CA LEU A 401 -2.25 -4.63 34.33
C LEU A 401 -1.84 -5.34 33.04
N PHE A 402 -1.01 -6.40 33.15
CA PHE A 402 -0.68 -7.23 31.98
C PHE A 402 -1.92 -7.80 31.31
N ALA A 403 -2.88 -8.35 32.09
CA ALA A 403 -4.13 -8.86 31.56
C ALA A 403 -4.95 -7.78 30.85
N ALA A 404 -5.03 -6.57 31.43
CA ALA A 404 -5.76 -5.45 30.84
C ALA A 404 -5.12 -5.02 29.50
N ASP A 405 -3.80 -4.91 29.45
CA ASP A 405 -3.05 -4.56 28.22
C ASP A 405 -3.16 -5.69 27.17
N LEU A 406 -3.05 -6.94 27.56
CA LEU A 406 -3.22 -8.09 26.66
C LEU A 406 -4.63 -8.11 26.04
N ASP A 407 -5.66 -7.82 26.83
CA ASP A 407 -7.03 -7.72 26.32
C ASP A 407 -7.17 -6.54 25.35
N ALA A 408 -6.74 -5.36 25.76
CA ALA A 408 -6.94 -4.13 24.99
C ALA A 408 -6.11 -4.06 23.69
N ARG A 409 -4.94 -4.72 23.65
CA ARG A 409 -3.98 -4.59 22.54
C ARG A 409 -3.87 -5.82 21.65
N VAL A 410 -4.31 -7.00 22.13
CA VAL A 410 -4.20 -8.28 21.41
C VAL A 410 -5.57 -8.94 21.22
N VAL A 411 -6.27 -9.25 22.33
CA VAL A 411 -7.47 -10.08 22.29
C VAL A 411 -8.66 -9.33 21.67
N ALA A 412 -9.01 -8.16 22.21
CA ALA A 412 -10.17 -7.39 21.75
C ALA A 412 -10.00 -6.89 20.31
N PRO A 413 -8.84 -6.31 19.89
CA PRO A 413 -8.63 -5.91 18.49
C PRO A 413 -8.69 -7.07 17.51
N GLY A 414 -8.09 -8.22 17.86
CA GLY A 414 -8.12 -9.42 17.01
C GLY A 414 -9.54 -9.97 16.84
N LYS A 415 -10.29 -10.07 17.94
CA LYS A 415 -11.69 -10.48 17.91
C LYS A 415 -12.54 -9.53 17.07
N HIS A 416 -12.42 -8.23 17.28
CA HIS A 416 -13.14 -7.20 16.51
C HIS A 416 -12.85 -7.30 15.02
N ALA A 417 -11.58 -7.48 14.65
CA ALA A 417 -11.17 -7.65 13.25
C ALA A 417 -11.84 -8.87 12.59
N VAL A 418 -11.91 -10.00 13.28
CA VAL A 418 -12.60 -11.21 12.79
C VAL A 418 -14.11 -10.98 12.69
N ASP A 419 -14.72 -10.30 13.68
CA ASP A 419 -16.14 -9.94 13.65
C ASP A 419 -16.47 -9.06 12.44
N LEU A 420 -15.63 -8.06 12.10
CA LEU A 420 -15.79 -7.21 10.90
C LEU A 420 -15.74 -8.02 9.60
N LEU A 421 -14.74 -8.90 9.44
CA LEU A 421 -14.62 -9.76 8.26
C LEU A 421 -15.80 -10.72 8.08
N ASN A 422 -16.42 -11.16 9.18
CA ASN A 422 -17.61 -12.01 9.16
C ASN A 422 -18.90 -11.22 8.91
N GLN A 423 -18.96 -9.96 9.34
CA GLN A 423 -20.14 -9.11 9.21
C GLN A 423 -20.30 -8.56 7.80
N TRP A 424 -19.19 -8.10 7.19
CA TRP A 424 -19.22 -7.37 5.94
C TRP A 424 -18.85 -8.28 4.76
N PRO A 425 -19.78 -8.49 3.79
CA PRO A 425 -19.57 -9.49 2.75
C PRO A 425 -18.65 -9.05 1.61
N TYR A 426 -18.36 -7.74 1.50
CA TYR A 426 -17.65 -7.17 0.36
C TYR A 426 -16.42 -6.37 0.78
N LEU A 427 -15.32 -6.58 0.08
CA LEU A 427 -14.07 -5.84 0.23
C LEU A 427 -13.72 -5.12 -1.07
N THR A 428 -13.37 -3.85 -0.97
CA THR A 428 -12.69 -3.11 -2.04
C THR A 428 -11.30 -2.71 -1.57
N ARG A 429 -10.28 -2.94 -2.40
CA ARG A 429 -8.93 -2.43 -2.21
C ARG A 429 -8.60 -1.48 -3.34
N MET A 430 -8.16 -0.28 -2.98
CA MET A 430 -7.66 0.74 -3.89
C MET A 430 -6.22 1.08 -3.56
N TYR A 431 -5.50 1.48 -4.58
CA TYR A 431 -4.10 1.87 -4.50
C TYR A 431 -3.83 3.12 -5.32
N THR A 432 -2.99 3.99 -4.81
CA THR A 432 -2.41 5.10 -5.53
C THR A 432 -0.99 5.38 -5.03
N THR A 433 -0.23 6.10 -5.84
CA THR A 433 0.93 6.85 -5.41
C THR A 433 0.60 8.32 -5.56
N ILE A 434 0.97 9.14 -4.60
CA ILE A 434 0.64 10.57 -4.62
C ILE A 434 1.79 11.40 -4.06
N SER A 435 2.12 12.48 -4.76
CA SER A 435 3.20 13.39 -4.39
C SER A 435 2.68 14.59 -3.59
N PRO A 436 3.51 15.26 -2.76
CA PRO A 436 3.06 16.33 -1.88
C PRO A 436 2.35 17.49 -2.59
N ASP A 437 2.72 17.82 -3.82
CA ASP A 437 2.10 18.90 -4.59
C ASP A 437 0.73 18.52 -5.20
N GLU A 438 0.36 17.25 -5.15
CA GLU A 438 -0.92 16.68 -5.60
C GLU A 438 -1.93 16.53 -4.46
N MET A 439 -1.47 16.48 -3.20
CA MET A 439 -2.30 16.32 -1.99
C MET A 439 -3.04 17.60 -1.62
N MET A 440 -3.84 18.12 -2.55
CA MET A 440 -4.54 19.42 -2.39
C MET A 440 -5.96 19.26 -1.86
N GLU A 441 -6.55 18.08 -1.97
CA GLU A 441 -7.90 17.73 -1.56
C GLU A 441 -7.91 16.33 -0.97
N ASP A 442 -8.67 16.11 0.08
CA ASP A 442 -8.82 14.77 0.68
C ASP A 442 -9.76 13.92 -0.17
N PRO A 443 -9.36 12.68 -0.56
CA PRO A 443 -10.22 11.80 -1.34
C PRO A 443 -11.40 11.28 -0.53
N ILE A 444 -12.59 11.39 -1.12
CA ILE A 444 -13.86 10.94 -0.55
C ILE A 444 -14.35 9.70 -1.29
N PHE A 445 -14.78 8.70 -0.54
CA PHE A 445 -15.20 7.41 -1.08
C PHE A 445 -16.66 7.10 -0.77
N ARG A 446 -17.33 6.41 -1.70
CA ARG A 446 -18.73 5.96 -1.58
C ARG A 446 -18.91 4.61 -2.26
N GLN A 447 -19.88 3.86 -1.77
CA GLN A 447 -20.27 2.59 -2.43
C GLN A 447 -21.05 2.84 -3.72
N ASN A 448 -20.76 2.02 -4.74
CA ASN A 448 -21.51 1.93 -5.99
C ASN A 448 -21.83 0.46 -6.31
N PRO A 449 -23.05 0.00 -6.04
CA PRO A 449 -23.45 -1.40 -6.23
C PRO A 449 -23.62 -1.82 -7.69
N ASN A 450 -23.49 -0.88 -8.64
CA ASN A 450 -23.68 -1.17 -10.05
C ASN A 450 -22.38 -1.54 -10.80
N LEU A 451 -21.26 -1.52 -10.09
CA LEU A 451 -19.96 -1.80 -10.70
C LEU A 451 -19.61 -3.30 -10.59
N PRO A 452 -18.90 -3.83 -11.61
CA PRO A 452 -18.45 -5.22 -11.58
C PRO A 452 -17.37 -5.46 -10.54
N GLU A 453 -17.20 -6.72 -10.17
CA GLU A 453 -16.07 -7.18 -9.37
C GLU A 453 -14.72 -6.96 -10.09
N VAL A 454 -13.65 -6.85 -9.31
CA VAL A 454 -12.27 -6.77 -9.78
C VAL A 454 -11.46 -7.84 -9.06
N THR A 455 -11.03 -8.85 -9.80
CA THR A 455 -10.22 -9.94 -9.23
C THR A 455 -8.79 -9.47 -8.92
N ALA A 456 -8.21 -9.92 -7.80
CA ALA A 456 -6.79 -9.73 -7.53
C ALA A 456 -5.90 -10.57 -8.46
N LEU A 457 -6.37 -11.73 -8.91
CA LEU A 457 -5.60 -12.61 -9.79
C LEU A 457 -5.61 -12.09 -11.24
N ARG A 458 -4.45 -11.73 -11.74
CA ARG A 458 -4.17 -11.31 -13.12
C ARG A 458 -3.40 -12.42 -13.82
N GLN A 459 -4.12 -13.31 -14.52
CA GLN A 459 -3.53 -14.51 -15.12
C GLN A 459 -3.46 -14.36 -16.64
N ALA A 460 -2.23 -14.33 -17.19
CA ALA A 460 -1.97 -14.41 -18.60
C ALA A 460 -1.75 -15.88 -19.04
N THR A 461 -1.84 -16.13 -20.34
CA THR A 461 -1.46 -17.42 -20.94
C THR A 461 -0.34 -17.19 -21.93
N ARG A 462 0.78 -17.87 -21.74
CA ARG A 462 1.92 -17.88 -22.64
C ARG A 462 1.91 -19.16 -23.46
N LEU A 463 1.76 -19.04 -24.77
CA LEU A 463 1.91 -20.15 -25.71
C LEU A 463 3.31 -20.13 -26.30
N LEU A 464 4.07 -21.21 -26.07
CA LEU A 464 5.35 -21.46 -26.76
C LEU A 464 5.05 -22.09 -28.14
N ARG A 465 5.47 -21.41 -29.19
CA ARG A 465 5.25 -21.84 -30.58
C ARG A 465 6.38 -22.74 -31.05
N CYS A 466 6.08 -23.56 -32.06
CA CYS A 466 7.05 -24.47 -32.67
C CYS A 466 8.21 -23.75 -33.41
N ASP A 467 8.03 -22.51 -33.77
CA ASP A 467 9.03 -21.66 -34.40
C ASP A 467 10.00 -20.98 -33.39
N GLY A 468 9.86 -21.30 -32.08
CA GLY A 468 10.67 -20.74 -31.01
C GLY A 468 10.22 -19.37 -30.51
N HIS A 469 9.13 -18.85 -31.04
CA HIS A 469 8.49 -17.60 -30.56
C HIS A 469 7.49 -17.90 -29.43
N ALA A 470 6.94 -16.85 -28.81
CA ALA A 470 5.84 -16.98 -27.86
C ALA A 470 4.71 -16.00 -28.21
N THR A 471 3.49 -16.39 -27.90
CA THR A 471 2.35 -15.49 -27.86
C THR A 471 1.78 -15.45 -26.44
N TRP A 472 1.44 -14.25 -25.99
CA TRP A 472 0.86 -14.04 -24.67
C TRP A 472 -0.57 -13.54 -24.80
N THR A 473 -1.51 -14.28 -24.24
CA THR A 473 -2.89 -13.83 -24.13
C THR A 473 -3.07 -13.21 -22.74
N LEU A 474 -3.35 -11.91 -22.69
CA LEU A 474 -3.58 -11.15 -21.48
C LEU A 474 -4.98 -11.41 -20.91
N PRO A 475 -5.27 -11.06 -19.63
CA PRO A 475 -6.58 -11.26 -19.02
C PRO A 475 -7.75 -10.57 -19.73
N ASP A 476 -7.49 -9.49 -20.45
CA ASP A 476 -8.46 -8.74 -21.27
C ASP A 476 -8.64 -9.30 -22.69
N GLY A 477 -7.95 -10.39 -23.02
CA GLY A 477 -8.00 -11.07 -24.31
C GLY A 477 -7.02 -10.53 -25.37
N ARG A 478 -6.26 -9.47 -25.09
CA ARG A 478 -5.20 -8.98 -26.00
C ARG A 478 -4.13 -10.04 -26.15
N VAL A 479 -3.65 -10.19 -27.38
CA VAL A 479 -2.59 -11.14 -27.72
C VAL A 479 -1.33 -10.37 -28.11
N VAL A 480 -0.23 -10.67 -27.44
CA VAL A 480 1.07 -10.03 -27.66
C VAL A 480 2.04 -11.07 -28.20
N PHE A 481 2.62 -10.81 -29.36
CA PHE A 481 3.67 -11.64 -29.93
C PHE A 481 5.03 -11.27 -29.33
N VAL A 482 5.78 -12.27 -28.85
CA VAL A 482 7.11 -12.09 -28.24
C VAL A 482 8.14 -12.91 -29.03
N PRO A 483 9.02 -12.25 -29.81
CA PRO A 483 10.01 -12.91 -30.63
C PRO A 483 11.01 -13.72 -29.79
N ASN A 484 11.36 -14.93 -30.26
CA ASN A 484 12.36 -15.82 -29.64
C ASN A 484 12.09 -16.09 -28.15
N ASN A 485 10.82 -15.99 -27.72
CA ASN A 485 10.45 -16.12 -26.31
C ASN A 485 11.33 -15.24 -25.39
N GLY A 486 11.63 -14.04 -25.88
CA GLY A 486 12.51 -13.05 -25.23
C GLY A 486 11.83 -12.25 -24.11
N PRO A 487 12.38 -11.09 -23.74
CA PRO A 487 11.78 -10.18 -22.77
C PRO A 487 10.46 -9.59 -23.28
N TRP A 488 9.68 -9.05 -22.34
CA TRP A 488 8.47 -8.30 -22.69
C TRP A 488 8.80 -7.17 -23.67
N PRO A 489 7.96 -6.93 -24.70
CA PRO A 489 8.23 -5.91 -25.69
C PRO A 489 8.34 -4.51 -25.07
N ASP A 490 9.40 -3.79 -25.47
CA ASP A 490 9.49 -2.36 -25.24
C ASP A 490 8.62 -1.64 -26.29
N PHE A 491 7.33 -1.43 -25.94
CA PHE A 491 6.42 -0.68 -26.76
C PHE A 491 6.82 0.80 -26.78
N ASP A 492 6.35 1.54 -27.80
CA ASP A 492 6.62 2.96 -27.97
C ASP A 492 6.58 3.72 -26.63
N ALA A 493 7.62 4.53 -26.39
CA ALA A 493 7.73 5.32 -25.17
C ALA A 493 6.57 6.33 -24.98
N GLU A 494 5.91 6.72 -26.11
CA GLU A 494 4.73 7.59 -26.07
C GLU A 494 3.43 6.82 -25.79
N LEU A 495 3.45 5.47 -25.70
CA LEU A 495 2.27 4.69 -25.36
C LEU A 495 1.83 5.03 -23.93
N PRO A 496 0.56 5.46 -23.72
CA PRO A 496 0.09 5.88 -22.41
C PRO A 496 0.12 4.74 -21.36
N TYR A 497 0.38 5.09 -20.11
CA TYR A 497 0.34 4.14 -18.99
C TYR A 497 -1.09 3.89 -18.52
N GLU A 498 -1.98 4.86 -18.69
CA GLU A 498 -3.42 4.73 -18.47
C GLU A 498 -4.13 4.23 -19.74
N GLU A 499 -5.04 3.29 -19.59
CA GLU A 499 -5.97 2.92 -20.65
C GLU A 499 -7.20 3.81 -20.63
N GLU A 500 -7.78 4.01 -19.44
CA GLU A 500 -8.89 4.93 -19.23
C GLU A 500 -8.70 5.75 -17.95
N VAL A 501 -9.10 7.01 -18.01
CA VAL A 501 -9.34 7.84 -16.84
C VAL A 501 -10.84 8.04 -16.72
N GLN A 502 -11.38 7.72 -15.55
CA GLN A 502 -12.81 7.68 -15.31
C GLN A 502 -13.20 8.59 -14.14
N GLN A 503 -14.38 9.22 -14.24
CA GLN A 503 -15.08 9.80 -13.09
C GLN A 503 -16.13 8.80 -12.62
N THR A 504 -16.00 8.36 -11.39
CA THR A 504 -16.96 7.45 -10.76
C THR A 504 -18.04 8.23 -10.01
N GLY A 505 -19.18 7.60 -9.79
CA GLY A 505 -20.28 8.15 -9.00
C GLY A 505 -20.91 7.06 -8.13
N ILE A 506 -21.83 7.44 -7.28
CA ILE A 506 -22.50 6.54 -6.33
C ILE A 506 -23.47 5.54 -6.99
N LYS A 507 -23.75 5.69 -8.28
CA LYS A 507 -24.65 4.84 -9.06
C LYS A 507 -24.25 4.83 -10.53
N GLY A 508 -24.53 3.70 -11.19
CA GLY A 508 -24.33 3.54 -12.63
C GLY A 508 -22.89 3.31 -13.03
N ALA A 509 -22.65 3.27 -14.32
CA ALA A 509 -21.31 3.11 -14.89
C ALA A 509 -20.49 4.41 -14.72
N PRO A 510 -19.15 4.31 -14.63
CA PRO A 510 -18.28 5.46 -14.65
C PRO A 510 -18.41 6.28 -15.94
N MET A 511 -18.16 7.57 -15.85
CA MET A 511 -18.00 8.42 -17.02
C MET A 511 -16.54 8.43 -17.44
N THR A 512 -16.25 7.97 -18.65
CA THR A 512 -14.89 8.02 -19.20
C THR A 512 -14.50 9.45 -19.56
N ILE A 513 -13.38 9.92 -19.02
CA ILE A 513 -12.78 11.24 -19.27
C ILE A 513 -11.72 11.13 -20.36
N VAL A 514 -10.83 10.13 -20.25
CA VAL A 514 -9.81 9.79 -21.24
C VAL A 514 -9.98 8.34 -21.63
N ASN A 515 -9.86 8.02 -22.92
CA ASN A 515 -9.87 6.66 -23.42
C ASN A 515 -8.79 6.47 -24.48
N ASN A 516 -7.79 5.66 -24.15
CA ASN A 516 -6.64 5.36 -24.99
C ASN A 516 -6.72 3.96 -25.64
N THR A 517 -7.80 3.19 -25.41
CA THR A 517 -7.96 1.81 -25.89
C THR A 517 -7.67 1.66 -27.38
N ALA A 518 -8.18 2.58 -28.21
CA ALA A 518 -7.96 2.53 -29.66
C ALA A 518 -6.49 2.81 -30.04
N ALA A 519 -5.82 3.71 -29.34
CA ALA A 519 -4.40 4.01 -29.57
C ALA A 519 -3.52 2.83 -29.15
N ILE A 520 -3.82 2.23 -27.98
CA ILE A 520 -3.13 1.05 -27.43
C ILE A 520 -3.26 -0.13 -28.41
N ASN A 521 -4.48 -0.43 -28.85
CA ASN A 521 -4.72 -1.53 -29.80
C ASN A 521 -4.01 -1.31 -31.13
N LYS A 522 -4.00 -0.08 -31.65
CA LYS A 522 -3.28 0.25 -32.88
C LYS A 522 -1.77 -0.01 -32.76
N VAL A 523 -1.16 0.30 -31.63
CA VAL A 523 0.26 0.04 -31.37
C VAL A 523 0.50 -1.47 -31.28
N LEU A 524 -0.35 -2.20 -30.59
CA LEU A 524 -0.29 -3.65 -30.46
C LEU A 524 -0.41 -4.35 -31.83
N ASP A 525 -1.40 -3.94 -32.65
CA ASP A 525 -1.61 -4.47 -34.00
C ASP A 525 -0.40 -4.23 -34.90
N ALA A 526 0.17 -3.01 -34.83
CA ALA A 526 1.39 -2.67 -35.58
C ALA A 526 2.59 -3.50 -35.13
N TRP A 527 2.74 -3.73 -33.82
CA TRP A 527 3.76 -4.59 -33.25
C TRP A 527 3.61 -6.04 -33.72
N ASN A 528 2.45 -6.64 -33.53
CA ASN A 528 2.18 -8.02 -33.89
C ASN A 528 2.40 -8.24 -35.42
N LYS A 529 1.88 -7.35 -36.24
CA LYS A 529 2.08 -7.40 -37.71
C LYS A 529 3.55 -7.28 -38.11
N LYS A 530 4.34 -6.48 -37.41
CA LYS A 530 5.78 -6.31 -37.66
C LYS A 530 6.59 -7.52 -37.25
N MET A 531 6.25 -8.12 -36.09
CA MET A 531 7.05 -9.17 -35.46
C MET A 531 6.63 -10.58 -35.85
N ASP A 532 5.38 -10.78 -36.26
CA ASP A 532 4.83 -12.02 -36.81
C ASP A 532 4.30 -11.83 -38.25
N PRO A 533 5.18 -11.57 -39.25
CA PRO A 533 4.76 -11.30 -40.61
C PRO A 533 4.14 -12.49 -41.33
N VAL A 534 4.27 -13.72 -40.80
CA VAL A 534 3.73 -14.95 -41.41
C VAL A 534 2.33 -15.27 -40.92
N GLY A 535 1.82 -14.51 -39.92
CA GLY A 535 0.45 -14.56 -39.44
C GLY A 535 -0.03 -15.99 -39.15
N GLY A 536 0.49 -16.62 -38.09
CA GLY A 536 -0.13 -17.84 -37.59
C GLY A 536 -1.55 -17.53 -37.15
N GLN A 537 -2.56 -18.10 -37.81
CA GLN A 537 -3.96 -18.02 -37.41
C GLN A 537 -4.07 -18.42 -35.94
N LEU A 538 -4.64 -17.54 -35.13
CA LEU A 538 -4.96 -17.84 -33.73
C LEU A 538 -5.90 -19.05 -33.68
N PRO A 539 -5.73 -20.00 -32.75
CA PRO A 539 -6.70 -21.08 -32.57
C PRO A 539 -8.02 -20.49 -32.10
N GLY A 540 -8.96 -20.31 -33.01
CA GLY A 540 -10.30 -19.75 -32.73
C GLY A 540 -10.94 -18.99 -33.89
N GLU A 541 -10.18 -18.47 -34.86
CA GLU A 541 -10.73 -17.96 -36.13
C GLU A 541 -10.80 -19.10 -37.16
N ALA A 542 -11.71 -20.04 -36.92
CA ALA A 542 -12.11 -20.98 -37.95
C ALA A 542 -12.93 -20.24 -38.99
N ASP A 543 -12.32 -20.11 -40.17
CA ASP A 543 -12.94 -19.92 -41.50
C ASP A 543 -14.41 -19.50 -41.56
N ALA A 544 -14.67 -18.21 -41.56
CA ALA A 544 -15.93 -17.66 -42.05
C ALA A 544 -15.87 -17.27 -43.55
N ASP A 545 -14.69 -17.45 -44.21
CA ASP A 545 -14.51 -17.01 -45.62
C ASP A 545 -13.91 -18.09 -46.55
N ALA A 546 -14.27 -19.35 -46.38
CA ALA A 546 -13.89 -20.41 -47.34
C ALA A 546 -15.10 -21.14 -47.90
N ASP A 547 -16.05 -20.39 -48.50
CA ASP A 547 -17.04 -20.99 -49.42
C ASP A 547 -17.65 -19.94 -50.36
N THR A 548 -16.89 -19.45 -51.32
CA THR A 548 -17.44 -18.92 -52.60
C THR A 548 -16.38 -18.91 -53.70
N ALA A 549 -16.14 -20.07 -54.27
CA ALA A 549 -15.60 -20.18 -55.62
C ALA A 549 -16.02 -21.49 -56.25
N SER A 550 -17.23 -21.59 -56.80
CA SER A 550 -17.58 -22.16 -58.11
C SER A 550 -19.07 -22.46 -58.18
N GLY A 551 -19.76 -21.82 -59.11
CA GLY A 551 -21.14 -22.14 -59.43
C GLY A 551 -21.78 -21.04 -60.26
N THR A 552 -21.60 -21.11 -61.57
CA THR A 552 -22.38 -20.42 -62.60
C THR A 552 -23.88 -20.76 -62.51
N GLY A 553 -24.74 -19.76 -62.54
CA GLY A 553 -26.17 -19.97 -62.74
C GLY A 553 -27.01 -18.69 -62.58
N ASP A 554 -27.55 -18.25 -63.71
CA ASP A 554 -28.50 -17.15 -63.85
C ASP A 554 -29.73 -17.24 -62.92
N ASP A 555 -30.21 -16.15 -62.35
CA ASP A 555 -31.53 -15.55 -62.70
C ASP A 555 -31.98 -14.44 -61.73
N GLN A 556 -32.38 -13.36 -62.34
CA GLN A 556 -33.44 -12.39 -62.05
C GLN A 556 -33.92 -12.08 -60.62
N GLY A 557 -33.76 -10.79 -60.24
CA GLY A 557 -34.95 -10.01 -59.95
C GLY A 557 -35.26 -9.58 -58.56
N CYS A 558 -35.28 -8.31 -58.44
CA CYS A 558 -36.11 -7.41 -57.63
C CYS A 558 -35.35 -6.40 -56.78
N GLY A 559 -35.29 -5.21 -57.35
CA GLY A 559 -34.87 -4.00 -56.74
C GLY A 559 -35.92 -3.40 -55.81
N CYS A 560 -35.44 -2.60 -54.89
CA CYS A 560 -36.16 -1.44 -54.38
C CYS A 560 -35.16 -0.31 -54.11
N ASP A 561 -35.19 0.60 -55.06
CA ASP A 561 -34.60 1.92 -55.04
C ASP A 561 -35.42 2.84 -54.12
N VAL A 562 -34.81 3.58 -53.21
CA VAL A 562 -35.38 4.82 -52.68
C VAL A 562 -34.31 5.90 -52.72
N ARG A 563 -34.44 6.72 -53.73
CA ARG A 563 -33.79 8.03 -53.90
C ARG A 563 -34.45 9.08 -53.00
N GLY A 564 -33.64 10.05 -52.63
CA GLY A 564 -34.05 11.41 -52.31
C GLY A 564 -33.39 11.90 -51.02
N GLY A 565 -32.75 13.01 -50.94
CA GLY A 565 -32.50 14.12 -51.83
C GLY A 565 -31.75 15.19 -51.02
N THR A 566 -30.81 15.81 -51.69
CA THR A 566 -30.35 17.19 -51.64
C THR A 566 -30.41 18.02 -50.35
N GLY A 567 -29.27 18.55 -49.93
CA GLY A 567 -29.09 19.98 -50.01
C GLY A 567 -28.61 20.66 -48.71
N GLY A 568 -27.48 21.38 -48.76
CA GLY A 568 -27.23 22.41 -47.79
C GLY A 568 -25.75 22.63 -47.45
N VAL A 569 -25.06 23.34 -48.33
CA VAL A 569 -23.77 24.00 -48.05
C VAL A 569 -24.05 25.21 -47.19
N ILE A 570 -23.32 25.36 -46.07
CA ILE A 570 -22.92 26.68 -45.55
C ILE A 570 -21.52 26.55 -44.91
N ALA A 571 -20.64 27.38 -45.46
CA ALA A 571 -19.31 27.67 -44.93
C ALA A 571 -19.41 28.61 -43.72
N SER A 572 -18.49 28.53 -42.78
CA SER A 572 -17.59 29.65 -42.45
C SER A 572 -16.98 29.60 -41.06
N LEU A 573 -15.71 30.03 -41.03
CA LEU A 573 -14.96 30.78 -39.99
C LEU A 573 -14.59 29.99 -38.69
N GLY A 574 -13.36 29.52 -38.57
CA GLY A 574 -12.16 30.25 -38.22
C GLY A 574 -12.17 30.83 -36.81
N LEU A 575 -11.71 30.06 -35.79
CA LEU A 575 -11.22 30.66 -34.56
C LEU A 575 -9.87 29.98 -34.21
N LEU A 576 -8.80 30.77 -34.38
CA LEU A 576 -7.46 30.49 -33.87
C LEU A 576 -7.51 30.46 -32.34
N ALA A 577 -7.38 29.29 -31.74
CA ALA A 577 -7.05 29.19 -30.31
C ALA A 577 -5.53 29.11 -30.18
N LEU A 578 -4.97 30.08 -29.52
CA LEU A 578 -3.60 30.16 -29.06
C LEU A 578 -3.31 28.95 -28.12
N LEU A 579 -2.57 27.99 -28.63
CA LEU A 579 -1.91 26.99 -27.81
C LEU A 579 -0.78 27.67 -27.03
N ALA A 580 -1.01 27.92 -25.74
CA ALA A 580 0.06 28.23 -24.81
C ALA A 580 0.88 26.95 -24.61
N LEU A 581 2.03 26.89 -25.26
CA LEU A 581 3.09 25.91 -25.03
C LEU A 581 3.59 26.05 -23.60
N ARG A 582 3.19 25.15 -22.70
CA ARG A 582 3.89 24.91 -21.45
C ARG A 582 5.16 24.10 -21.77
N PRO A 583 6.34 24.49 -21.27
CA PRO A 583 7.55 23.69 -21.47
C PRO A 583 7.46 22.36 -20.71
N PRO A 584 8.05 21.28 -21.23
CA PRO A 584 8.07 20.00 -20.52
C PRO A 584 8.85 20.15 -19.21
N ARG A 585 8.27 19.70 -18.10
CA ARG A 585 8.95 19.58 -16.82
C ARG A 585 10.17 18.67 -16.99
N ARG A 586 11.37 19.19 -16.75
CA ARG A 586 12.61 18.41 -16.71
C ARG A 586 12.59 17.58 -15.43
N ARG A 587 12.50 16.26 -15.56
CA ARG A 587 12.87 15.31 -14.51
C ARG A 587 14.30 15.61 -14.06
N ARG A 588 14.50 15.95 -12.80
CA ARG A 588 15.81 15.83 -12.16
C ARG A 588 15.94 14.38 -11.69
N ARG A 589 16.96 13.72 -12.21
CA ARG A 589 17.48 12.48 -11.63
C ARG A 589 18.24 12.80 -10.37
#